data_31532b33df59a6ab238ed8f2554f0082
#
_entry.id   31532b33df59a6ab238ed8f2554f0082
#
_cell.length_a   1.000
_cell.length_b   1.000
_cell.length_c   1.000
_cell.angle_alpha   90.00
_cell.angle_beta   90.00
_cell.angle_gamma   90.00
#
_symmetry.space_group_name_H-M   'P 1'
#
loop_
_entity.id
_entity.type
_entity.pdbx_description
1 polymer ?
#
loop_
_entity_poly.entity_id
_entity_poly.type
_entity_poly.pdbx_seq_one_letter_code
_entity_poly.pdbx_strand_id
1 'polypeptide(L)'
;MLSRTLAILATLLFSFPAAADYGVALNAQTHIRFASADEGRRVLGSADNFTRALSAFDRSVRRQTEQAVSATDFLEFASQQVLPWSDAEVDNLREILAPVGTLFFDRTLRFPPVVLLVKTSGYEEGHTPYHRGNAIVLPAGVLQWPRETLHEIIVHELFHVMTSANPELREALYGVIGFGSCAPLQLPPGLASRKITNPDAPGLGHCMSLGDGSSGDVVFPVLLSSAERYDPARSGGLLEYVALDLVVAEWRDGGWKPKQVDGALTRLGHGQFQSFLDRIGKNTANSAHPEEILADNFVLLVKGVRDVPTPSIIAAIDRVLGWSR
;
A
#
# COMPACT_ATOMS: atom_id res chain seq x y z
N MET A 1 29.43 2.09 -72.65
CA MET A 1 28.71 3.13 -71.90
C MET A 1 27.94 2.43 -70.79
N LEU A 2 28.53 2.37 -69.62
CA LEU A 2 27.83 1.80 -68.41
C LEU A 2 27.35 2.96 -67.52
N SER A 3 26.03 3.08 -67.44
CA SER A 3 25.38 4.03 -66.49
C SER A 3 25.38 3.45 -65.13
N ARG A 4 26.05 4.10 -64.14
CA ARG A 4 25.98 3.80 -62.70
C ARG A 4 24.86 4.60 -62.07
N THR A 5 23.79 3.94 -61.69
CA THR A 5 22.72 4.52 -60.90
C THR A 5 23.13 4.50 -59.43
N LEU A 6 23.32 5.68 -58.84
CA LEU A 6 23.64 5.87 -57.43
C LEU A 6 22.32 5.87 -56.64
N ALA A 7 22.07 4.84 -55.85
CA ALA A 7 20.93 4.81 -54.92
C ALA A 7 21.32 5.53 -53.62
N ILE A 8 20.71 6.68 -53.39
CA ILE A 8 20.84 7.42 -52.10
C ILE A 8 19.87 6.80 -51.09
N LEU A 9 20.41 6.09 -50.12
CA LEU A 9 19.65 5.57 -48.98
C LEU A 9 19.49 6.70 -47.96
N ALA A 10 18.31 7.32 -47.95
CA ALA A 10 17.96 8.32 -46.92
C ALA A 10 17.62 7.58 -45.61
N THR A 11 18.55 7.58 -44.68
CA THR A 11 18.31 7.10 -43.29
C THR A 11 17.48 8.16 -42.53
N LEU A 12 16.20 7.91 -42.37
CA LEU A 12 15.33 8.71 -41.48
C LEU A 12 15.73 8.40 -40.06
N LEU A 13 16.54 9.26 -39.49
CA LEU A 13 16.77 9.31 -38.01
C LEU A 13 15.49 9.84 -37.37
N PHE A 14 14.67 8.95 -36.86
CA PHE A 14 13.63 9.31 -35.88
C PHE A 14 14.33 9.72 -34.59
N SER A 15 14.54 11.02 -34.44
CA SER A 15 14.87 11.59 -33.13
C SER A 15 13.62 11.46 -32.25
N PHE A 16 13.54 10.40 -31.44
CA PHE A 16 12.67 10.43 -30.29
C PHE A 16 13.18 11.54 -29.37
N PRO A 17 12.34 12.50 -28.95
CA PRO A 17 12.75 13.39 -27.88
C PRO A 17 13.13 12.48 -26.71
N ALA A 18 14.37 12.56 -26.26
CA ALA A 18 14.78 11.99 -25.01
C ALA A 18 13.83 12.60 -23.96
N ALA A 19 12.88 11.83 -23.45
CA ALA A 19 12.16 12.21 -22.26
C ALA A 19 13.23 12.51 -21.24
N ALA A 20 13.33 13.78 -20.81
CA ALA A 20 14.28 14.18 -19.80
C ALA A 20 14.10 13.20 -18.64
N ASP A 21 15.18 12.48 -18.30
CA ASP A 21 15.16 11.48 -17.24
C ASP A 21 15.04 12.23 -15.91
N TYR A 22 13.80 12.53 -15.53
CA TYR A 22 13.46 13.23 -14.30
C TYR A 22 13.54 12.31 -13.06
N GLY A 23 14.29 11.22 -13.16
CA GLY A 23 14.43 10.20 -12.14
C GLY A 23 15.42 10.55 -11.04
N VAL A 24 15.19 10.01 -9.84
CA VAL A 24 16.13 9.98 -8.72
C VAL A 24 16.58 8.53 -8.53
N ALA A 25 17.90 8.28 -8.53
CA ALA A 25 18.41 6.95 -8.23
C ALA A 25 18.12 6.61 -6.76
N LEU A 26 17.43 5.49 -6.54
CA LEU A 26 17.20 4.94 -5.20
C LEU A 26 18.36 4.01 -4.81
N ASN A 27 18.84 3.21 -5.74
CA ASN A 27 20.05 2.38 -5.63
C ASN A 27 20.62 2.13 -7.03
N ALA A 28 21.65 1.29 -7.14
CA ALA A 28 22.30 1.00 -8.42
C ALA A 28 21.38 0.36 -9.48
N GLN A 29 20.22 -0.18 -9.08
CA GLN A 29 19.31 -0.95 -9.94
C GLN A 29 17.91 -0.32 -10.05
N THR A 30 17.58 0.65 -9.20
CA THR A 30 16.24 1.22 -9.06
C THR A 30 16.27 2.74 -9.18
N HIS A 31 15.36 3.26 -10.00
CA HIS A 31 15.13 4.69 -10.15
C HIS A 31 13.68 5.02 -9.78
N ILE A 32 13.50 6.11 -9.03
CA ILE A 32 12.20 6.73 -8.83
C ILE A 32 11.97 7.70 -9.98
N ARG A 33 10.83 7.60 -10.68
CA ARG A 33 10.50 8.41 -11.84
C ARG A 33 9.10 9.01 -11.71
N PHE A 34 8.95 10.24 -12.13
CA PHE A 34 7.65 10.91 -12.21
C PHE A 34 6.88 10.39 -13.41
N ALA A 35 5.71 9.79 -13.19
CA ALA A 35 4.86 9.29 -14.25
C ALA A 35 4.25 10.46 -15.04
N SER A 36 4.20 10.35 -16.37
CA SER A 36 3.32 11.22 -17.13
C SER A 36 1.85 10.97 -16.77
N ALA A 37 0.98 11.94 -17.05
CA ALA A 37 -0.46 11.78 -16.78
C ALA A 37 -1.03 10.52 -17.49
N ASP A 38 -0.57 10.21 -18.69
CA ASP A 38 -1.03 9.04 -19.44
C ASP A 38 -0.51 7.72 -18.82
N GLU A 39 0.71 7.70 -18.30
CA GLU A 39 1.22 6.54 -17.55
C GLU A 39 0.43 6.33 -16.25
N GLY A 40 0.19 7.41 -15.49
CA GLY A 40 -0.62 7.36 -14.28
C GLY A 40 -2.05 6.85 -14.56
N ARG A 41 -2.69 7.34 -15.64
CA ARG A 41 -4.01 6.85 -16.06
C ARG A 41 -4.01 5.36 -16.39
N ARG A 42 -2.96 4.86 -17.04
CA ARG A 42 -2.84 3.41 -17.30
C ARG A 42 -2.69 2.62 -16.00
N VAL A 43 -1.90 3.10 -15.05
CA VAL A 43 -1.73 2.45 -13.74
C VAL A 43 -3.08 2.38 -13.02
N LEU A 44 -3.76 3.51 -12.83
CA LEU A 44 -4.99 3.58 -12.03
C LEU A 44 -6.20 2.98 -12.74
N GLY A 45 -6.23 3.01 -14.08
CA GLY A 45 -7.28 2.41 -14.90
C GLY A 45 -7.13 0.90 -15.11
N SER A 46 -6.05 0.27 -14.62
CA SER A 46 -5.82 -1.17 -14.79
C SER A 46 -6.34 -1.97 -13.60
N ALA A 47 -6.94 -3.13 -13.90
CA ALA A 47 -7.39 -4.04 -12.86
C ALA A 47 -6.21 -4.80 -12.23
N ASP A 48 -6.14 -4.79 -10.91
CA ASP A 48 -5.13 -5.46 -10.10
C ASP A 48 -5.75 -6.18 -8.88
N ASN A 49 -4.93 -6.62 -7.93
CA ASN A 49 -5.40 -7.31 -6.73
C ASN A 49 -6.24 -6.38 -5.84
N PHE A 50 -5.86 -5.09 -5.75
CA PHE A 50 -6.63 -4.11 -4.98
C PHE A 50 -8.02 -3.92 -5.57
N THR A 51 -8.11 -3.55 -6.84
CA THR A 51 -9.39 -3.25 -7.47
C THR A 51 -10.32 -4.45 -7.59
N ARG A 52 -9.76 -5.66 -7.74
CA ARG A 52 -10.54 -6.90 -7.69
C ARG A 52 -11.06 -7.24 -6.30
N ALA A 53 -10.38 -6.78 -5.24
CA ALA A 53 -10.78 -7.01 -3.86
C ALA A 53 -11.82 -6.00 -3.35
N LEU A 54 -12.08 -4.91 -4.08
CA LEU A 54 -13.04 -3.89 -3.68
C LEU A 54 -14.46 -4.44 -3.53
N SER A 55 -15.07 -4.23 -2.37
CA SER A 55 -16.49 -4.50 -2.14
C SER A 55 -17.39 -3.52 -2.90
N ALA A 56 -18.69 -3.77 -2.90
CA ALA A 56 -19.64 -2.79 -3.44
C ALA A 56 -19.60 -1.47 -2.64
N PHE A 57 -19.49 -1.58 -1.31
CA PHE A 57 -19.35 -0.40 -0.43
C PHE A 57 -18.06 0.38 -0.73
N ASP A 58 -16.93 -0.31 -0.89
CA ASP A 58 -15.64 0.27 -1.23
C ASP A 58 -15.73 1.21 -2.43
N ARG A 59 -16.36 0.73 -3.50
CA ARG A 59 -16.50 1.52 -4.73
C ARG A 59 -17.45 2.70 -4.57
N SER A 60 -18.55 2.50 -3.84
CA SER A 60 -19.55 3.57 -3.61
C SER A 60 -19.01 4.70 -2.75
N VAL A 61 -18.29 4.36 -1.66
CA VAL A 61 -17.74 5.39 -0.75
C VAL A 61 -16.62 6.20 -1.41
N ARG A 62 -15.75 5.54 -2.20
CA ARG A 62 -14.70 6.25 -2.95
C ARG A 62 -15.26 7.14 -4.05
N ARG A 63 -16.37 6.73 -4.68
CA ARG A 63 -17.12 7.53 -5.64
C ARG A 63 -18.02 8.58 -4.97
N GLN A 64 -18.16 8.54 -3.65
CA GLN A 64 -19.05 9.38 -2.88
C GLN A 64 -20.49 9.38 -3.43
N THR A 65 -21.02 8.18 -3.68
CA THR A 65 -22.34 7.98 -4.30
C THR A 65 -23.12 6.85 -3.64
N GLU A 66 -24.43 7.02 -3.51
CA GLU A 66 -25.35 5.96 -3.09
C GLU A 66 -25.64 4.95 -4.22
N GLN A 67 -25.31 5.30 -5.45
CA GLN A 67 -25.51 4.42 -6.61
C GLN A 67 -24.53 3.26 -6.61
N ALA A 68 -24.95 2.13 -7.16
CA ALA A 68 -24.08 1.00 -7.38
C ALA A 68 -22.98 1.36 -8.40
N VAL A 69 -21.73 1.14 -8.04
CA VAL A 69 -20.56 1.41 -8.88
C VAL A 69 -19.97 0.09 -9.35
N SER A 70 -19.92 -0.12 -10.66
CA SER A 70 -19.25 -1.28 -11.23
C SER A 70 -17.72 -1.19 -11.07
N ALA A 71 -17.02 -2.32 -11.24
CA ALA A 71 -15.55 -2.33 -11.24
C ALA A 71 -14.99 -1.46 -12.38
N THR A 72 -15.61 -1.50 -13.55
CA THR A 72 -15.19 -0.68 -14.70
C THR A 72 -15.37 0.81 -14.44
N ASP A 73 -16.53 1.21 -13.90
CA ASP A 73 -16.81 2.63 -13.59
C ASP A 73 -15.84 3.16 -12.52
N PHE A 74 -15.45 2.29 -11.56
CA PHE A 74 -14.45 2.68 -10.56
C PHE A 74 -13.06 2.87 -11.18
N LEU A 75 -12.63 1.98 -12.07
CA LEU A 75 -11.32 2.09 -12.75
C LEU A 75 -11.28 3.34 -13.64
N GLU A 76 -12.35 3.62 -14.37
CA GLU A 76 -12.46 4.85 -15.16
C GLU A 76 -12.37 6.08 -14.27
N PHE A 77 -13.11 6.11 -13.17
CA PHE A 77 -13.05 7.20 -12.19
C PHE A 77 -11.64 7.39 -11.63
N ALA A 78 -10.99 6.32 -11.17
CA ALA A 78 -9.66 6.40 -10.59
C ALA A 78 -8.64 6.95 -11.62
N SER A 79 -8.73 6.51 -12.87
CA SER A 79 -7.86 7.02 -13.94
C SER A 79 -8.06 8.52 -14.21
N GLN A 80 -9.28 9.03 -14.06
CA GLN A 80 -9.62 10.44 -14.25
C GLN A 80 -9.07 11.34 -13.12
N GLN A 81 -8.69 10.75 -11.96
CA GLN A 81 -8.12 11.52 -10.85
C GLN A 81 -6.65 11.87 -11.07
N VAL A 82 -5.99 11.30 -12.07
CA VAL A 82 -4.57 11.57 -12.34
C VAL A 82 -4.35 12.98 -12.83
N LEU A 83 -3.38 13.66 -12.22
CA LEU A 83 -2.96 15.02 -12.51
C LEU A 83 -1.55 15.06 -13.09
N PRO A 84 -1.22 16.03 -13.96
CA PRO A 84 0.15 16.25 -14.40
C PRO A 84 1.00 16.84 -13.26
N TRP A 85 2.29 16.56 -13.27
CA TRP A 85 3.27 17.22 -12.42
C TRP A 85 3.60 18.60 -12.98
N SER A 86 3.80 19.59 -12.10
CA SER A 86 4.48 20.84 -12.45
C SER A 86 5.98 20.72 -12.18
N ASP A 87 6.78 21.54 -12.86
CA ASP A 87 8.23 21.57 -12.67
C ASP A 87 8.60 21.85 -11.20
N ALA A 88 7.89 22.78 -10.55
CA ALA A 88 8.13 23.11 -9.14
C ALA A 88 7.86 21.95 -8.18
N GLU A 89 6.82 21.13 -8.44
CA GLU A 89 6.54 19.93 -7.65
C GLU A 89 7.62 18.86 -7.87
N VAL A 90 8.06 18.68 -9.11
CA VAL A 90 9.15 17.77 -9.46
C VAL A 90 10.44 18.18 -8.73
N ASP A 91 10.82 19.44 -8.79
CA ASP A 91 12.04 19.94 -8.17
C ASP A 91 11.98 19.82 -6.64
N ASN A 92 10.85 20.15 -6.02
CA ASN A 92 10.66 19.97 -4.58
C ASN A 92 10.77 18.50 -4.16
N LEU A 93 10.12 17.59 -4.88
CA LEU A 93 10.19 16.15 -4.57
C LEU A 93 11.58 15.57 -4.81
N ARG A 94 12.33 16.03 -5.81
CA ARG A 94 13.72 15.63 -6.02
C ARG A 94 14.60 15.98 -4.82
N GLU A 95 14.44 17.17 -4.26
CA GLU A 95 15.18 17.58 -3.06
C GLU A 95 14.81 16.72 -1.83
N ILE A 96 13.55 16.26 -1.73
CA ILE A 96 13.10 15.37 -0.66
C ILE A 96 13.63 13.94 -0.88
N LEU A 97 13.68 13.47 -2.12
CA LEU A 97 14.12 12.13 -2.50
C LEU A 97 15.64 11.96 -2.47
N ALA A 98 16.43 13.01 -2.66
CA ALA A 98 17.88 12.92 -2.70
C ALA A 98 18.50 12.29 -1.42
N PRO A 99 18.08 12.66 -0.19
CA PRO A 99 18.50 11.96 1.03
C PRO A 99 18.06 10.49 1.06
N VAL A 100 16.85 10.17 0.57
CA VAL A 100 16.36 8.78 0.49
C VAL A 100 17.28 7.95 -0.40
N GLY A 101 17.61 8.44 -1.60
CA GLY A 101 18.54 7.77 -2.50
C GLY A 101 19.91 7.52 -1.85
N THR A 102 20.44 8.51 -1.11
CA THR A 102 21.71 8.35 -0.39
C THR A 102 21.65 7.27 0.68
N LEU A 103 20.54 7.19 1.44
CA LEU A 103 20.35 6.18 2.49
C LEU A 103 20.21 4.75 1.93
N PHE A 104 19.64 4.60 0.73
CA PHE A 104 19.33 3.31 0.14
C PHE A 104 20.40 2.82 -0.83
N PHE A 105 21.32 3.68 -1.29
CA PHE A 105 22.26 3.38 -2.39
C PHE A 105 23.11 2.14 -2.17
N ASP A 106 23.66 1.99 -0.97
CA ASP A 106 24.52 0.84 -0.60
C ASP A 106 23.76 -0.30 0.07
N ARG A 107 22.41 -0.26 0.04
CA ARG A 107 21.59 -1.30 0.66
C ARG A 107 21.18 -2.39 -0.33
N THR A 108 21.12 -3.62 0.14
CA THR A 108 20.72 -4.79 -0.65
C THR A 108 19.19 -4.93 -0.79
N LEU A 109 18.46 -3.85 -0.56
CA LEU A 109 17.00 -3.85 -0.68
C LEU A 109 16.57 -4.03 -2.14
N ARG A 110 15.62 -4.94 -2.37
CA ARG A 110 15.12 -5.26 -3.69
C ARG A 110 13.86 -4.49 -3.98
N PHE A 111 13.98 -3.49 -4.83
CA PHE A 111 12.85 -2.77 -5.42
C PHE A 111 12.66 -3.16 -6.88
N PRO A 112 11.49 -2.90 -7.48
CA PRO A 112 11.35 -2.92 -8.93
C PRO A 112 12.38 -1.99 -9.59
N PRO A 113 12.82 -2.25 -10.83
CA PRO A 113 13.78 -1.38 -11.53
C PRO A 113 13.33 0.08 -11.62
N VAL A 114 12.01 0.31 -11.69
CA VAL A 114 11.41 1.64 -11.71
C VAL A 114 10.31 1.70 -10.66
N VAL A 115 10.37 2.70 -9.79
CA VAL A 115 9.27 3.13 -8.93
C VAL A 115 8.67 4.39 -9.53
N LEU A 116 7.37 4.37 -9.83
CA LEU A 116 6.67 5.51 -10.40
C LEU A 116 6.08 6.38 -9.30
N LEU A 117 6.20 7.69 -9.42
CA LEU A 117 5.38 8.63 -8.66
C LEU A 117 4.21 9.07 -9.53
N VAL A 118 2.99 8.84 -9.08
CA VAL A 118 1.75 9.24 -9.74
C VAL A 118 1.05 10.28 -8.90
N LYS A 119 0.77 11.45 -9.48
CA LYS A 119 0.01 12.51 -8.81
C LYS A 119 -1.46 12.37 -9.11
N THR A 120 -2.31 12.53 -8.10
CA THR A 120 -3.77 12.50 -8.24
C THR A 120 -4.45 13.65 -7.52
N SER A 121 -5.77 13.79 -7.73
CA SER A 121 -6.61 14.66 -6.91
C SER A 121 -6.83 14.11 -5.49
N GLY A 122 -6.67 12.78 -5.31
CA GLY A 122 -6.87 12.06 -4.06
C GLY A 122 -8.29 11.55 -3.81
N TYR A 123 -9.27 11.92 -4.63
CA TYR A 123 -10.66 11.50 -4.40
C TYR A 123 -10.85 9.97 -4.50
N GLU A 124 -9.99 9.28 -5.24
CA GLU A 124 -10.04 7.83 -5.45
C GLU A 124 -9.69 7.01 -4.20
N GLU A 125 -8.96 7.62 -3.23
CA GLU A 125 -8.55 6.93 -1.99
C GLU A 125 -8.61 7.87 -0.76
N GLY A 126 -9.63 8.72 -0.69
CA GLY A 126 -9.88 9.56 0.49
C GLY A 126 -8.74 10.51 0.83
N HIS A 127 -8.01 10.98 -0.15
CA HIS A 127 -6.86 11.88 -0.06
C HIS A 127 -5.64 11.32 0.71
N THR A 128 -5.55 9.98 0.85
CA THR A 128 -4.38 9.31 1.44
C THR A 128 -3.39 8.89 0.35
N PRO A 129 -2.08 8.94 0.60
CA PRO A 129 -1.08 8.26 -0.22
C PRO A 129 -1.30 6.74 -0.18
N TYR A 130 -0.87 6.05 -1.22
CA TYR A 130 -0.92 4.58 -1.30
C TYR A 130 -0.05 4.07 -2.45
N HIS A 131 0.24 2.76 -2.47
CA HIS A 131 0.94 2.17 -3.60
C HIS A 131 0.01 1.34 -4.51
N ARG A 132 0.38 1.24 -5.80
CA ARG A 132 -0.24 0.37 -6.81
C ARG A 132 0.85 -0.30 -7.65
N GLY A 133 1.12 -1.59 -7.39
CA GLY A 133 2.20 -2.31 -8.07
C GLY A 133 3.57 -1.70 -7.81
N ASN A 134 4.17 -1.06 -8.80
CA ASN A 134 5.41 -0.32 -8.66
C ASN A 134 5.22 1.21 -8.58
N ALA A 135 4.01 1.68 -8.40
CA ALA A 135 3.70 3.11 -8.32
C ALA A 135 3.34 3.52 -6.89
N ILE A 136 3.88 4.66 -6.46
CA ILE A 136 3.44 5.43 -5.30
C ILE A 136 2.49 6.51 -5.79
N VAL A 137 1.28 6.54 -5.27
CA VAL A 137 0.25 7.51 -5.63
C VAL A 137 0.19 8.59 -4.57
N LEU A 138 0.42 9.83 -4.99
CA LEU A 138 0.46 11.00 -4.11
C LEU A 138 -0.68 11.96 -4.45
N PRO A 139 -1.66 12.13 -3.56
CA PRO A 139 -2.66 13.19 -3.69
C PRO A 139 -2.02 14.58 -3.72
N ALA A 140 -2.51 15.48 -4.56
CA ALA A 140 -1.96 16.84 -4.69
C ALA A 140 -1.94 17.62 -3.37
N GLY A 141 -2.91 17.37 -2.47
CA GLY A 141 -2.95 18.00 -1.15
C GLY A 141 -1.78 17.62 -0.25
N VAL A 142 -1.29 16.38 -0.38
CA VAL A 142 -0.15 15.86 0.41
C VAL A 142 1.15 16.60 0.06
N LEU A 143 1.29 17.08 -1.17
CA LEU A 143 2.49 17.80 -1.62
C LEU A 143 2.68 19.16 -0.91
N GLN A 144 1.66 19.63 -0.20
CA GLN A 144 1.73 20.84 0.61
C GLN A 144 2.15 20.59 2.07
N TRP A 145 2.34 19.33 2.45
CA TRP A 145 2.75 18.97 3.81
C TRP A 145 4.22 19.32 4.07
N PRO A 146 4.64 19.41 5.35
CA PRO A 146 6.03 19.66 5.68
C PRO A 146 6.97 18.65 5.00
N ARG A 147 8.14 19.10 4.57
CA ARG A 147 9.12 18.26 3.84
C ARG A 147 9.49 16.98 4.59
N GLU A 148 9.63 17.09 5.92
CA GLU A 148 9.92 15.92 6.75
C GLU A 148 8.79 14.89 6.72
N THR A 149 7.54 15.34 6.80
CA THR A 149 6.36 14.47 6.69
C THR A 149 6.27 13.82 5.31
N LEU A 150 6.54 14.57 4.23
CA LEU A 150 6.62 14.02 2.88
C LEU A 150 7.72 12.96 2.73
N HIS A 151 8.89 13.21 3.32
CA HIS A 151 9.97 12.24 3.35
C HIS A 151 9.54 10.95 4.05
N GLU A 152 8.92 11.05 5.22
CA GLU A 152 8.41 9.90 5.98
C GLU A 152 7.38 9.11 5.19
N ILE A 153 6.43 9.79 4.57
CA ILE A 153 5.40 9.15 3.72
C ILE A 153 6.04 8.43 2.54
N ILE A 154 6.98 9.05 1.84
CA ILE A 154 7.63 8.39 0.70
C ILE A 154 8.41 7.14 1.16
N VAL A 155 9.08 7.20 2.30
CA VAL A 155 9.76 6.03 2.89
C VAL A 155 8.74 4.94 3.27
N HIS A 156 7.60 5.32 3.84
CA HIS A 156 6.48 4.42 4.14
C HIS A 156 5.97 3.72 2.88
N GLU A 157 5.67 4.47 1.83
CA GLU A 157 5.20 3.92 0.55
C GLU A 157 6.25 3.05 -0.16
N LEU A 158 7.53 3.40 -0.03
CA LEU A 158 8.62 2.56 -0.53
C LEU A 158 8.66 1.19 0.17
N PHE A 159 8.29 1.11 1.45
CA PHE A 159 8.15 -0.18 2.13
C PHE A 159 7.10 -1.05 1.42
N HIS A 160 5.94 -0.51 1.11
CA HIS A 160 4.87 -1.22 0.40
C HIS A 160 5.31 -1.69 -1.00
N VAL A 161 5.99 -0.83 -1.75
CA VAL A 161 6.55 -1.22 -3.06
C VAL A 161 7.55 -2.36 -2.92
N MET A 162 8.43 -2.30 -1.91
CA MET A 162 9.43 -3.33 -1.64
C MET A 162 8.80 -4.66 -1.26
N THR A 163 7.88 -4.68 -0.30
CA THR A 163 7.22 -5.90 0.19
C THR A 163 6.31 -6.52 -0.86
N SER A 164 5.59 -5.69 -1.62
CA SER A 164 4.75 -6.14 -2.73
C SER A 164 5.56 -6.84 -3.83
N ALA A 165 6.77 -6.35 -4.13
CA ALA A 165 7.67 -6.95 -5.11
C ALA A 165 8.42 -8.19 -4.58
N ASN A 166 8.46 -8.42 -3.27
CA ASN A 166 9.22 -9.50 -2.62
C ASN A 166 8.36 -10.26 -1.60
N PRO A 167 7.49 -11.18 -2.03
CA PRO A 167 6.59 -11.90 -1.11
C PRO A 167 7.31 -12.64 0.02
N GLU A 168 8.46 -13.27 -0.25
CA GLU A 168 9.24 -13.98 0.79
C GLU A 168 9.76 -13.02 1.86
N LEU A 169 10.25 -11.85 1.46
CA LEU A 169 10.68 -10.79 2.37
C LEU A 169 9.50 -10.29 3.22
N ARG A 170 8.34 -10.07 2.58
CA ARG A 170 7.11 -9.67 3.28
C ARG A 170 6.73 -10.68 4.36
N GLU A 171 6.73 -11.97 4.06
CA GLU A 171 6.43 -13.02 5.04
C GLU A 171 7.42 -13.00 6.21
N ALA A 172 8.72 -12.84 5.93
CA ALA A 172 9.73 -12.74 6.98
C ALA A 172 9.52 -11.51 7.87
N LEU A 173 9.17 -10.36 7.28
CA LEU A 173 8.86 -9.13 8.02
C LEU A 173 7.59 -9.28 8.85
N TYR A 174 6.51 -9.83 8.30
CA TYR A 174 5.26 -10.05 9.02
C TYR A 174 5.45 -10.98 10.23
N GLY A 175 6.34 -11.97 10.09
CA GLY A 175 6.74 -12.87 11.17
C GLY A 175 7.37 -12.13 12.37
N VAL A 176 8.00 -10.96 12.16
CA VAL A 176 8.58 -10.14 13.24
C VAL A 176 7.54 -9.74 14.29
N ILE A 177 6.31 -9.48 13.84
CA ILE A 177 5.19 -9.07 14.70
C ILE A 177 4.14 -10.18 14.88
N GLY A 178 4.51 -11.43 14.57
CA GLY A 178 3.71 -12.61 14.86
C GLY A 178 2.62 -12.95 13.86
N PHE A 179 2.61 -12.30 12.69
CA PHE A 179 1.73 -12.68 11.58
C PHE A 179 2.37 -13.72 10.69
N GLY A 180 1.54 -14.59 10.12
CA GLY A 180 1.94 -15.57 9.12
C GLY A 180 0.93 -15.66 7.99
N SER A 181 1.34 -16.31 6.90
CA SER A 181 0.47 -16.61 5.77
C SER A 181 -0.61 -17.60 6.19
N CYS A 182 -1.84 -17.30 5.86
CA CYS A 182 -3.02 -18.11 6.12
C CYS A 182 -3.84 -18.27 4.82
N ALA A 183 -4.64 -19.33 4.74
CA ALA A 183 -5.68 -19.33 3.73
C ALA A 183 -6.61 -18.12 3.94
N PRO A 184 -7.09 -17.47 2.88
CA PRO A 184 -7.88 -16.25 3.01
C PRO A 184 -9.12 -16.43 3.87
N LEU A 185 -9.39 -15.44 4.74
CA LEU A 185 -10.60 -15.40 5.55
C LEU A 185 -11.84 -15.29 4.65
N GLN A 186 -12.77 -16.20 4.84
CA GLN A 186 -14.04 -16.24 4.11
C GLN A 186 -15.12 -15.46 4.88
N LEU A 187 -15.30 -14.20 4.51
CA LEU A 187 -16.33 -13.37 5.12
C LEU A 187 -17.74 -13.77 4.66
N PRO A 188 -18.74 -13.85 5.56
CA PRO A 188 -20.13 -14.02 5.15
C PRO A 188 -20.61 -12.82 4.34
N PRO A 189 -21.63 -12.96 3.48
CA PRO A 189 -22.06 -11.93 2.54
C PRO A 189 -22.29 -10.56 3.15
N GLY A 190 -22.89 -10.48 4.34
CA GLY A 190 -23.16 -9.21 5.03
C GLY A 190 -21.90 -8.48 5.50
N LEU A 191 -20.80 -9.17 5.81
CA LEU A 191 -19.52 -8.54 6.12
C LEU A 191 -18.72 -8.27 4.83
N ALA A 192 -18.73 -9.21 3.89
CA ALA A 192 -18.04 -9.05 2.62
C ALA A 192 -18.50 -7.81 1.85
N SER A 193 -19.82 -7.51 1.88
CA SER A 193 -20.39 -6.33 1.23
C SER A 193 -19.95 -4.99 1.85
N ARG A 194 -19.54 -5.01 3.12
CA ARG A 194 -19.09 -3.82 3.89
C ARG A 194 -17.58 -3.78 4.12
N LYS A 195 -16.84 -4.76 3.58
CA LYS A 195 -15.38 -4.76 3.69
C LYS A 195 -14.82 -3.49 3.04
N ILE A 196 -13.88 -2.85 3.74
CA ILE A 196 -13.05 -1.78 3.18
C ILE A 196 -11.68 -2.37 2.88
N THR A 197 -11.21 -2.12 1.67
CA THR A 197 -9.96 -2.70 1.19
C THR A 197 -8.85 -1.67 1.32
N ASN A 198 -7.78 -2.02 2.04
CA ASN A 198 -6.54 -1.27 2.02
C ASN A 198 -5.82 -1.54 0.68
N PRO A 199 -5.46 -0.51 -0.12
CA PRO A 199 -4.73 -0.69 -1.37
C PRO A 199 -3.36 -1.36 -1.16
N ASP A 200 -2.70 -1.09 -0.04
CA ASP A 200 -1.36 -1.58 0.29
C ASP A 200 -1.37 -3.04 0.76
N ALA A 201 -2.52 -3.51 1.26
CA ALA A 201 -2.72 -4.88 1.74
C ALA A 201 -4.14 -5.38 1.41
N PRO A 202 -4.49 -5.60 0.14
CA PRO A 202 -5.87 -5.86 -0.28
C PRO A 202 -6.41 -7.23 0.12
N GLY A 203 -5.53 -8.17 0.49
CA GLY A 203 -5.89 -9.56 0.80
C GLY A 203 -6.23 -9.77 2.27
N LEU A 204 -6.99 -10.83 2.56
CA LEU A 204 -7.27 -11.33 3.90
C LEU A 204 -6.53 -12.66 4.16
N GLY A 205 -5.28 -12.75 3.73
CA GLY A 205 -4.46 -13.96 3.75
C GLY A 205 -3.38 -13.98 4.84
N HIS A 206 -3.42 -13.06 5.80
CA HIS A 206 -2.47 -13.03 6.92
C HIS A 206 -3.21 -13.03 8.24
N CYS A 207 -2.78 -13.88 9.14
CA CYS A 207 -3.40 -14.03 10.46
C CYS A 207 -2.36 -14.20 11.56
N MET A 208 -2.78 -14.02 12.79
CA MET A 208 -1.98 -14.26 13.99
C MET A 208 -2.64 -15.33 14.84
N SER A 209 -1.88 -16.35 15.28
CA SER A 209 -2.37 -17.35 16.23
C SER A 209 -2.63 -16.73 17.60
N LEU A 210 -3.74 -17.10 18.23
CA LEU A 210 -4.12 -16.62 19.56
C LEU A 210 -3.57 -17.54 20.66
N GLY A 211 -3.08 -16.93 21.73
CA GLY A 211 -2.59 -17.64 22.91
C GLY A 211 -1.43 -18.60 22.60
N ASP A 212 -1.47 -19.78 23.21
CA ASP A 212 -0.50 -20.87 23.01
C ASP A 212 -0.83 -21.78 21.82
N GLY A 213 -1.83 -21.41 21.00
CA GLY A 213 -2.29 -22.19 19.85
C GLY A 213 -3.19 -23.38 20.23
N SER A 214 -3.50 -23.61 21.50
CA SER A 214 -4.29 -24.77 21.95
C SER A 214 -5.75 -24.74 21.45
N SER A 215 -6.31 -23.55 21.21
CA SER A 215 -7.67 -23.39 20.67
C SER A 215 -7.75 -23.59 19.15
N GLY A 216 -6.62 -23.50 18.44
CA GLY A 216 -6.59 -23.46 16.97
C GLY A 216 -7.20 -22.19 16.36
N ASP A 217 -7.67 -21.24 17.17
CA ASP A 217 -8.24 -19.98 16.73
C ASP A 217 -7.12 -19.00 16.27
N VAL A 218 -7.42 -18.21 15.27
CA VAL A 218 -6.54 -17.15 14.77
C VAL A 218 -7.29 -15.83 14.70
N VAL A 219 -6.55 -14.73 14.60
CA VAL A 219 -7.13 -13.40 14.41
C VAL A 219 -6.72 -12.82 13.07
N PHE A 220 -7.67 -12.25 12.35
CA PHE A 220 -7.48 -11.48 11.14
C PHE A 220 -7.83 -10.01 11.41
N PRO A 221 -6.94 -9.05 11.13
CA PRO A 221 -7.34 -7.65 11.08
C PRO A 221 -8.15 -7.41 9.79
N VAL A 222 -9.36 -6.88 9.94
CA VAL A 222 -10.28 -6.61 8.83
C VAL A 222 -10.80 -5.19 8.95
N LEU A 223 -10.71 -4.42 7.88
CA LEU A 223 -11.35 -3.12 7.80
C LEU A 223 -12.79 -3.30 7.32
N LEU A 224 -13.73 -2.81 8.09
CA LEU A 224 -15.15 -2.86 7.80
C LEU A 224 -15.73 -1.44 7.79
N SER A 225 -16.76 -1.25 7.00
CA SER A 225 -17.54 -0.03 7.10
C SER A 225 -18.37 -0.02 8.39
N SER A 226 -18.36 1.11 9.09
CA SER A 226 -19.23 1.39 10.23
C SER A 226 -20.71 1.52 9.83
N ALA A 227 -21.02 1.63 8.52
CA ALA A 227 -22.36 1.71 7.97
C ALA A 227 -22.57 0.68 6.86
N GLU A 228 -23.82 0.33 6.61
CA GLU A 228 -24.18 -0.62 5.53
C GLU A 228 -24.12 0.02 4.14
N ARG A 229 -24.33 1.33 4.05
CA ARG A 229 -24.36 2.10 2.81
C ARG A 229 -23.64 3.43 2.99
N TYR A 230 -23.13 3.96 1.89
CA TYR A 230 -22.65 5.33 1.84
C TYR A 230 -23.81 6.28 2.13
N ASP A 231 -23.55 7.31 2.94
CA ASP A 231 -24.49 8.37 3.31
C ASP A 231 -23.86 9.72 2.96
N PRO A 232 -24.39 10.45 1.96
CA PRO A 232 -23.84 11.74 1.57
C PRO A 232 -23.96 12.83 2.65
N ALA A 233 -24.75 12.60 3.71
CA ALA A 233 -24.83 13.51 4.86
C ALA A 233 -23.62 13.41 5.78
N ARG A 234 -22.81 12.34 5.69
CA ARG A 234 -21.52 12.23 6.37
C ARG A 234 -20.45 12.98 5.59
N SER A 235 -19.82 13.96 6.21
CA SER A 235 -18.93 14.92 5.53
C SER A 235 -17.49 14.45 5.31
N GLY A 236 -17.05 13.39 5.97
CA GLY A 236 -15.61 13.02 6.07
C GLY A 236 -15.10 12.01 5.05
N GLY A 237 -15.91 11.59 4.06
CA GLY A 237 -15.45 10.67 3.01
C GLY A 237 -15.12 9.27 3.50
N LEU A 238 -14.18 8.59 2.80
CA LEU A 238 -13.82 7.19 3.06
C LEU A 238 -13.44 6.93 4.53
N LEU A 239 -12.59 7.76 5.09
CA LEU A 239 -11.99 7.52 6.42
C LEU A 239 -13.01 7.53 7.56
N GLU A 240 -14.14 8.22 7.43
CA GLU A 240 -15.21 8.21 8.45
C GLU A 240 -15.94 6.86 8.54
N TYR A 241 -15.83 6.04 7.52
CA TYR A 241 -16.47 4.74 7.50
C TYR A 241 -15.56 3.61 7.98
N VAL A 242 -14.24 3.84 8.01
CA VAL A 242 -13.27 2.78 8.33
C VAL A 242 -13.34 2.41 9.81
N ALA A 243 -13.61 1.15 10.09
CA ALA A 243 -13.49 0.56 11.40
C ALA A 243 -12.60 -0.69 11.31
N LEU A 244 -11.59 -0.78 12.19
CA LEU A 244 -10.81 -1.99 12.35
C LEU A 244 -11.58 -2.98 13.21
N ASP A 245 -11.74 -4.21 12.73
CA ASP A 245 -12.22 -5.34 13.51
C ASP A 245 -11.14 -6.44 13.55
N LEU A 246 -10.82 -6.92 14.73
CA LEU A 246 -9.93 -8.07 14.94
C LEU A 246 -10.80 -9.33 14.96
N VAL A 247 -11.01 -9.89 13.78
CA VAL A 247 -11.93 -11.02 13.57
C VAL A 247 -11.30 -12.30 14.06
N VAL A 248 -11.82 -12.90 15.12
CA VAL A 248 -11.47 -14.24 15.54
C VAL A 248 -12.05 -15.23 14.54
N ALA A 249 -11.21 -16.11 14.01
CA ALA A 249 -11.60 -17.11 13.02
C ALA A 249 -11.24 -18.52 13.47
N GLU A 250 -12.07 -19.46 13.06
CA GLU A 250 -11.88 -20.90 13.22
C GLU A 250 -11.78 -21.59 11.85
N TRP A 251 -11.03 -22.69 11.78
CA TRP A 251 -10.97 -23.49 10.58
C TRP A 251 -12.19 -24.39 10.49
N ARG A 252 -13.06 -24.15 9.50
CA ARG A 252 -14.31 -24.89 9.31
C ARG A 252 -14.63 -25.03 7.81
N ASP A 253 -15.12 -26.20 7.41
CA ASP A 253 -15.52 -26.50 6.01
C ASP A 253 -14.46 -26.12 4.98
N GLY A 254 -13.19 -26.45 5.26
CA GLY A 254 -12.07 -26.21 4.34
C GLY A 254 -11.58 -24.77 4.22
N GLY A 255 -11.88 -23.90 5.19
CA GLY A 255 -11.40 -22.51 5.19
C GLY A 255 -11.54 -21.81 6.53
N TRP A 256 -10.85 -20.68 6.67
CA TRP A 256 -11.00 -19.79 7.81
C TRP A 256 -12.31 -19.03 7.70
N LYS A 257 -13.15 -19.15 8.74
CA LYS A 257 -14.43 -18.43 8.84
C LYS A 257 -14.50 -17.66 10.15
N PRO A 258 -15.15 -16.49 10.15
CA PRO A 258 -15.37 -15.74 11.38
C PRO A 258 -16.09 -16.63 12.42
N LYS A 259 -15.53 -16.67 13.62
CA LYS A 259 -16.17 -17.34 14.76
C LYS A 259 -17.34 -16.49 15.24
N GLN A 260 -18.49 -17.10 15.42
CA GLN A 260 -19.71 -16.44 15.84
C GLN A 260 -20.34 -17.16 17.02
N VAL A 261 -20.90 -16.38 17.93
CA VAL A 261 -21.74 -16.85 19.04
C VAL A 261 -23.06 -16.11 18.95
N ASP A 262 -24.16 -16.84 18.87
CA ASP A 262 -25.51 -16.29 18.68
C ASP A 262 -25.65 -15.31 17.51
N GLY A 263 -24.93 -15.59 16.41
CA GLY A 263 -24.90 -14.76 15.19
C GLY A 263 -24.03 -13.51 15.26
N ALA A 264 -23.43 -13.19 16.43
CA ALA A 264 -22.49 -12.08 16.59
C ALA A 264 -21.03 -12.55 16.42
N LEU A 265 -20.19 -11.70 15.84
CA LEU A 265 -18.76 -11.97 15.74
C LEU A 265 -18.14 -12.13 17.13
N THR A 266 -17.36 -13.18 17.31
CA THR A 266 -16.54 -13.34 18.50
C THR A 266 -15.42 -12.30 18.47
N ARG A 267 -15.32 -11.52 19.56
CA ARG A 267 -14.24 -10.54 19.76
C ARG A 267 -13.17 -11.12 20.67
N LEU A 268 -11.97 -10.57 20.56
CA LEU A 268 -10.87 -10.90 21.46
C LEU A 268 -11.27 -10.58 22.92
N GLY A 269 -11.08 -11.52 23.81
CA GLY A 269 -11.11 -11.25 25.24
C GLY A 269 -9.96 -10.31 25.63
N HIS A 270 -10.08 -9.64 26.78
CA HIS A 270 -9.10 -8.64 27.23
C HIS A 270 -7.64 -9.16 27.20
N GLY A 271 -7.39 -10.36 27.70
CA GLY A 271 -6.04 -10.94 27.69
C GLY A 271 -5.51 -11.26 26.30
N GLN A 272 -6.37 -11.73 25.39
CA GLN A 272 -6.01 -11.99 24.00
C GLN A 272 -5.69 -10.68 23.24
N PHE A 273 -6.48 -9.65 23.48
CA PHE A 273 -6.26 -8.33 22.89
C PHE A 273 -4.94 -7.73 23.38
N GLN A 274 -4.64 -7.84 24.68
CA GLN A 274 -3.35 -7.39 25.21
C GLN A 274 -2.19 -8.17 24.60
N SER A 275 -2.31 -9.49 24.47
CA SER A 275 -1.29 -10.33 23.82
C SER A 275 -1.08 -9.95 22.34
N PHE A 276 -2.15 -9.59 21.64
CA PHE A 276 -2.06 -9.07 20.28
C PHE A 276 -1.25 -7.76 20.24
N LEU A 277 -1.61 -6.79 21.10
CA LEU A 277 -0.90 -5.50 21.19
C LEU A 277 0.58 -5.67 21.55
N ASP A 278 0.90 -6.57 22.48
CA ASP A 278 2.29 -6.82 22.88
C ASP A 278 3.12 -7.40 21.73
N ARG A 279 2.52 -8.20 20.83
CA ARG A 279 3.20 -8.76 19.66
C ARG A 279 3.45 -7.72 18.56
N ILE A 280 2.45 -6.89 18.24
CA ILE A 280 2.60 -5.85 17.21
C ILE A 280 3.46 -4.67 17.70
N GLY A 281 3.65 -4.55 19.04
CA GLY A 281 4.44 -3.50 19.66
C GLY A 281 3.67 -2.18 19.81
N LYS A 282 4.38 -1.16 20.31
CA LYS A 282 3.80 0.14 20.67
C LYS A 282 4.52 1.32 19.98
N ASN A 283 5.24 1.07 18.91
CA ASN A 283 6.01 2.09 18.20
C ASN A 283 5.15 2.96 17.28
N THR A 284 3.97 2.45 16.89
CA THR A 284 3.01 3.13 16.03
C THR A 284 1.61 3.03 16.63
N ALA A 285 0.77 3.99 16.29
CA ALA A 285 -0.67 3.93 16.60
C ALA A 285 -1.44 3.05 15.61
N ASN A 286 -0.82 2.72 14.46
CA ASN A 286 -1.42 1.86 13.46
C ASN A 286 -1.50 0.41 13.97
N SER A 287 -2.67 -0.19 13.88
CA SER A 287 -2.93 -1.58 14.25
C SER A 287 -3.81 -2.30 13.21
N ALA A 288 -4.03 -1.64 12.07
CA ALA A 288 -4.99 -2.07 11.06
C ALA A 288 -4.53 -3.26 10.22
N HIS A 289 -3.23 -3.37 9.96
CA HIS A 289 -2.66 -4.45 9.15
C HIS A 289 -1.15 -4.58 9.40
N PRO A 290 -0.55 -5.80 9.37
CA PRO A 290 0.89 -5.96 9.54
C PRO A 290 1.72 -5.14 8.56
N GLU A 291 1.25 -4.93 7.32
CA GLU A 291 1.91 -4.10 6.33
C GLU A 291 2.11 -2.66 6.82
N GLU A 292 1.04 -2.04 7.33
CA GLU A 292 1.07 -0.67 7.84
C GLU A 292 1.93 -0.51 9.11
N ILE A 293 1.77 -1.47 10.05
CA ILE A 293 2.54 -1.47 11.30
C ILE A 293 4.04 -1.52 11.00
N LEU A 294 4.44 -2.36 10.04
CA LEU A 294 5.84 -2.53 9.66
C LEU A 294 6.36 -1.39 8.80
N ALA A 295 5.54 -0.77 7.96
CA ALA A 295 5.92 0.41 7.20
C ALA A 295 6.25 1.59 8.13
N ASP A 296 5.43 1.84 9.17
CA ASP A 296 5.72 2.85 10.20
C ASP A 296 7.03 2.53 10.94
N ASN A 297 7.25 1.26 11.33
CA ASN A 297 8.49 0.85 11.98
C ASN A 297 9.71 0.94 11.05
N PHE A 298 9.52 0.73 9.75
CA PHE A 298 10.57 0.91 8.76
C PHE A 298 10.96 2.39 8.63
N VAL A 299 10.00 3.32 8.67
CA VAL A 299 10.30 4.76 8.74
C VAL A 299 11.18 5.08 9.94
N LEU A 300 10.86 4.54 11.13
CA LEU A 300 11.68 4.72 12.33
C LEU A 300 13.09 4.14 12.17
N LEU A 301 13.22 2.97 11.53
CA LEU A 301 14.51 2.35 11.22
C LEU A 301 15.34 3.24 10.31
N VAL A 302 14.77 3.73 9.21
CA VAL A 302 15.44 4.58 8.22
C VAL A 302 15.88 5.91 8.83
N LYS A 303 15.05 6.51 9.68
CA LYS A 303 15.37 7.75 10.44
C LYS A 303 16.42 7.51 11.53
N GLY A 304 16.80 6.28 11.84
CA GLY A 304 17.72 5.96 12.92
C GLY A 304 17.16 6.16 14.32
N VAL A 305 15.82 6.25 14.46
CA VAL A 305 15.16 6.39 15.76
C VAL A 305 15.23 5.05 16.50
N ARG A 306 15.82 5.06 17.71
CA ARG A 306 16.00 3.85 18.54
C ARG A 306 15.32 3.96 19.90
N ASP A 307 15.07 5.18 20.37
CA ASP A 307 14.36 5.44 21.62
C ASP A 307 12.85 5.39 21.35
N VAL A 308 12.30 4.18 21.38
CA VAL A 308 10.89 3.89 21.09
C VAL A 308 10.35 2.86 22.11
N PRO A 309 9.04 2.76 22.31
CA PRO A 309 8.44 1.85 23.30
C PRO A 309 8.80 0.37 23.10
N THR A 310 8.99 -0.09 21.85
CA THR A 310 9.29 -1.49 21.52
C THR A 310 10.49 -1.58 20.54
N PRO A 311 11.72 -1.31 20.99
CA PRO A 311 12.91 -1.26 20.13
C PRO A 311 13.27 -2.60 19.52
N SER A 312 12.81 -3.71 20.12
CA SER A 312 13.06 -5.07 19.59
C SER A 312 12.46 -5.30 18.20
N ILE A 313 11.35 -4.62 17.85
CA ILE A 313 10.74 -4.72 16.51
C ILE A 313 11.66 -4.06 15.48
N ILE A 314 12.16 -2.85 15.74
CA ILE A 314 13.10 -2.16 14.85
C ILE A 314 14.36 -3.01 14.66
N ALA A 315 14.91 -3.57 15.75
CA ALA A 315 16.08 -4.45 15.68
C ALA A 315 15.82 -5.75 14.90
N ALA A 316 14.59 -6.28 14.93
CA ALA A 316 14.23 -7.46 14.16
C ALA A 316 14.05 -7.14 12.67
N ILE A 317 13.41 -6.02 12.32
CA ILE A 317 13.31 -5.52 10.94
C ILE A 317 14.71 -5.26 10.37
N ASP A 318 15.60 -4.59 11.13
CA ASP A 318 17.00 -4.36 10.77
C ASP A 318 17.70 -5.67 10.37
N ARG A 319 17.56 -6.72 11.18
CA ARG A 319 18.16 -8.03 10.90
C ARG A 319 17.61 -8.69 9.64
N VAL A 320 16.28 -8.63 9.43
CA VAL A 320 15.63 -9.20 8.25
C VAL A 320 16.09 -8.48 6.98
N LEU A 321 16.18 -7.16 7.03
CA LEU A 321 16.61 -6.33 5.90
C LEU A 321 18.12 -6.29 5.71
N GLY A 322 18.92 -6.65 6.73
CA GLY A 322 20.37 -6.43 6.74
C GLY A 322 20.73 -4.95 6.67
N TRP A 323 19.90 -4.09 7.26
CA TRP A 323 20.00 -2.63 7.12
C TRP A 323 21.29 -2.05 7.71
N SER A 324 21.72 -2.52 8.87
CA SER A 324 22.91 -2.01 9.59
C SER A 324 24.23 -2.71 9.22
N ARG A 325 24.27 -3.50 8.15
CA ARG A 325 25.47 -4.23 7.69
C ARG A 325 26.32 -3.41 6.76
#